data_f3d1219168ac37b7cbb8e05a038b961e
#
_entry.id   f3d1219168ac37b7cbb8e05a038b961e
#
_cell.length_a   1.000
_cell.length_b   1.000
_cell.length_c   1.000
_cell.angle_alpha   90.00
_cell.angle_beta   90.00
_cell.angle_gamma   90.00
#
_symmetry.space_group_name_H-M   'P 1'
#
loop_
_entity.id
_entity.type
_entity.pdbx_description
1 polymer ?
#
loop_
_entity_poly.entity_id
_entity_poly.type
_entity_poly.pdbx_seq_one_letter_code
_entity_poly.pdbx_strand_id
1 'polypeptide(L)'
;MKMDQNPYEIFQNEFPELAGKFNELVEAQISLKGLDPKTKQLINLAIQTANRNPQGVKMHAMMAKKIGATREEVTSAVVLNLHLSGLAAVLECLPAAIEGFKLE
;
A
#
# COMPACT_ATOMS: atom_id res chain seq x y z
N MET A 1 18.82 -17.55 11.44
CA MET A 1 18.36 -17.43 10.08
C MET A 1 17.18 -16.49 9.94
N LYS A 2 17.23 -15.71 8.93
CA LYS A 2 16.15 -14.76 8.66
C LYS A 2 14.98 -15.48 8.02
N MET A 3 13.95 -15.65 8.77
CA MET A 3 12.75 -16.32 8.25
C MET A 3 11.77 -15.36 7.62
N ASP A 4 11.99 -14.09 7.88
CA ASP A 4 10.97 -13.09 7.57
C ASP A 4 11.49 -12.02 6.64
N GLN A 5 12.44 -12.38 5.79
CA GLN A 5 12.89 -11.46 4.75
C GLN A 5 11.69 -11.13 3.87
N ASN A 6 11.43 -9.85 3.68
CA ASN A 6 10.23 -9.51 2.93
C ASN A 6 10.45 -9.75 1.43
N PRO A 7 9.36 -9.97 0.70
CA PRO A 7 9.47 -10.30 -0.73
C PRO A 7 10.22 -9.27 -1.55
N TYR A 8 10.12 -8.00 -1.18
CA TYR A 8 10.81 -6.97 -1.95
C TYR A 8 12.32 -7.07 -1.79
N GLU A 9 12.79 -7.41 -0.58
CA GLU A 9 14.22 -7.63 -0.37
C GLU A 9 14.73 -8.80 -1.18
N ILE A 10 13.93 -9.86 -1.26
CA ILE A 10 14.29 -11.01 -2.09
C ILE A 10 14.43 -10.58 -3.55
N PHE A 11 13.47 -9.80 -4.04
CA PHE A 11 13.50 -9.31 -5.41
C PHE A 11 14.76 -8.48 -5.66
N GLN A 12 15.10 -7.58 -4.72
CA GLN A 12 16.30 -6.76 -4.85
C GLN A 12 17.57 -7.59 -4.88
N ASN A 13 17.62 -8.63 -4.04
CA ASN A 13 18.81 -9.46 -3.95
C ASN A 13 18.98 -10.34 -5.19
N GLU A 14 17.89 -10.86 -5.71
CA GLU A 14 17.95 -11.76 -6.85
C GLU A 14 18.08 -11.01 -8.17
N PHE A 15 17.50 -9.83 -8.27
CA PHE A 15 17.46 -9.06 -9.51
C PHE A 15 17.78 -7.59 -9.25
N PRO A 16 19.03 -7.29 -8.86
CA PRO A 16 19.34 -5.92 -8.42
C PRO A 16 19.17 -4.87 -9.52
N GLU A 17 19.53 -5.19 -10.76
CA GLU A 17 19.38 -4.20 -11.81
C GLU A 17 17.91 -3.92 -12.10
N LEU A 18 17.12 -4.98 -12.18
CA LEU A 18 15.69 -4.84 -12.45
C LEU A 18 15.01 -4.09 -11.31
N ALA A 19 15.37 -4.41 -10.07
CA ALA A 19 14.80 -3.72 -8.92
C ALA A 19 15.16 -2.23 -8.94
N GLY A 20 16.38 -1.91 -9.37
CA GLY A 20 16.78 -0.51 -9.51
C GLY A 20 15.93 0.24 -10.50
N LYS A 21 15.66 -0.38 -11.65
CA LYS A 21 14.77 0.24 -12.64
C LYS A 21 13.35 0.39 -12.13
N PHE A 22 12.89 -0.60 -11.39
CA PHE A 22 11.56 -0.51 -10.77
C PHE A 22 11.49 0.67 -9.80
N ASN A 23 12.53 0.84 -9.00
CA ASN A 23 12.56 1.96 -8.06
C ASN A 23 12.53 3.30 -8.77
N GLU A 24 13.24 3.41 -9.92
CA GLU A 24 13.20 4.62 -10.71
C GLU A 24 11.81 4.90 -11.24
N LEU A 25 11.11 3.84 -11.64
CA LEU A 25 9.72 3.97 -12.09
C LEU A 25 8.84 4.52 -10.97
N VAL A 26 8.97 3.95 -9.77
CA VAL A 26 8.17 4.38 -8.64
C VAL A 26 8.45 5.84 -8.31
N GLU A 27 9.73 6.24 -8.32
CA GLU A 27 10.08 7.63 -8.04
C GLU A 27 9.49 8.60 -9.06
N ALA A 28 9.47 8.18 -10.32
CA ALA A 28 8.86 9.00 -11.36
C ALA A 28 7.37 9.15 -11.12
N GLN A 29 6.70 8.09 -10.68
CA GLN A 29 5.27 8.16 -10.36
C GLN A 29 5.00 9.07 -9.17
N ILE A 30 5.86 8.99 -8.14
CA ILE A 30 5.69 9.82 -6.96
C ILE A 30 5.78 11.29 -7.31
N SER A 31 6.58 11.64 -8.33
CA SER A 31 6.76 13.03 -8.70
C SER A 31 5.64 13.59 -9.58
N LEU A 32 4.65 12.76 -9.94
CA LEU A 32 3.49 13.28 -10.67
C LEU A 32 2.76 14.32 -9.81
N LYS A 33 2.34 15.41 -10.44
CA LYS A 33 1.84 16.57 -9.69
C LYS A 33 0.32 16.68 -9.65
N GLY A 34 -0.38 15.80 -10.32
CA GLY A 34 -1.84 15.88 -10.39
C GLY A 34 -2.56 15.56 -9.09
N LEU A 35 -1.88 14.84 -8.18
CA LEU A 35 -2.46 14.44 -6.91
C LEU A 35 -1.45 14.70 -5.80
N ASP A 36 -1.94 15.10 -4.63
CA ASP A 36 -1.03 15.33 -3.51
C ASP A 36 -0.56 14.01 -2.90
N PRO A 37 0.50 14.04 -2.09
CA PRO A 37 1.07 12.80 -1.57
C PRO A 37 0.10 11.93 -0.76
N LYS A 38 -0.75 12.56 0.04
CA LYS A 38 -1.71 11.78 0.84
C LYS A 38 -2.71 11.07 -0.06
N THR A 39 -3.24 11.78 -1.05
CA THR A 39 -4.19 11.19 -1.98
C THR A 39 -3.56 10.03 -2.75
N LYS A 40 -2.30 10.19 -3.17
CA LYS A 40 -1.61 9.10 -3.86
C LYS A 40 -1.52 7.86 -2.98
N GLN A 41 -1.22 8.02 -1.69
CA GLN A 41 -1.12 6.87 -0.81
C GLN A 41 -2.47 6.20 -0.59
N LEU A 42 -3.53 6.99 -0.46
CA LEU A 42 -4.86 6.43 -0.29
C LEU A 42 -5.30 5.66 -1.54
N ILE A 43 -4.95 6.17 -2.71
CA ILE A 43 -5.24 5.47 -3.97
C ILE A 43 -4.44 4.17 -4.04
N ASN A 44 -3.15 4.21 -3.69
CA ASN A 44 -2.33 3.00 -3.68
C ASN A 44 -2.91 1.95 -2.74
N LEU A 45 -3.37 2.39 -1.58
CA LEU A 45 -3.98 1.50 -0.62
C LEU A 45 -5.25 0.85 -1.20
N ALA A 46 -6.06 1.64 -1.89
CA ALA A 46 -7.28 1.12 -2.50
C ALA A 46 -6.96 0.12 -3.60
N ILE A 47 -5.92 0.37 -4.39
CA ILE A 47 -5.50 -0.56 -5.43
C ILE A 47 -5.04 -1.89 -4.82
N GLN A 48 -4.27 -1.81 -3.73
CA GLN A 48 -3.83 -3.01 -3.04
C GLN A 48 -5.00 -3.80 -2.46
N THR A 49 -6.04 -3.10 -2.01
CA THR A 49 -7.25 -3.76 -1.56
C THR A 49 -7.91 -4.50 -2.73
N ALA A 50 -8.02 -3.84 -3.88
CA ALA A 50 -8.62 -4.46 -5.07
C ALA A 50 -7.84 -5.70 -5.47
N ASN A 51 -6.53 -5.68 -5.30
CA ASN A 51 -5.67 -6.82 -5.62
C ASN A 51 -5.66 -7.87 -4.52
N ARG A 52 -6.40 -7.65 -3.44
CA ARG A 52 -6.48 -8.56 -2.30
C ARG A 52 -5.10 -8.84 -1.72
N ASN A 53 -4.33 -7.77 -1.53
CA ASN A 53 -2.97 -7.85 -1.01
C ASN A 53 -2.89 -7.17 0.36
N PRO A 54 -3.21 -7.89 1.45
CA PRO A 54 -3.21 -7.27 2.79
C PRO A 54 -1.85 -6.71 3.20
N GLN A 55 -0.76 -7.36 2.76
CA GLN A 55 0.58 -6.86 3.07
C GLN A 55 0.79 -5.46 2.50
N GLY A 56 0.39 -5.27 1.23
CA GLY A 56 0.51 -3.96 0.60
C GLY A 56 -0.41 -2.95 1.23
N VAL A 57 -1.62 -3.37 1.61
CA VAL A 57 -2.57 -2.47 2.30
C VAL A 57 -1.97 -2.00 3.62
N LYS A 58 -1.40 -2.91 4.39
CA LYS A 58 -0.80 -2.57 5.67
C LYS A 58 0.32 -1.54 5.50
N MET A 59 1.19 -1.77 4.52
CA MET A 59 2.32 -0.87 4.27
C MET A 59 1.84 0.51 3.85
N HIS A 60 0.88 0.58 2.94
CA HIS A 60 0.40 1.88 2.47
C HIS A 60 -0.42 2.60 3.55
N ALA A 61 -1.06 1.87 4.45
CA ALA A 61 -1.72 2.49 5.59
C ALA A 61 -0.71 3.18 6.51
N MET A 62 0.43 2.51 6.76
CA MET A 62 1.50 3.12 7.54
C MET A 62 2.02 4.38 6.88
N MET A 63 2.25 4.32 5.58
CA MET A 63 2.79 5.45 4.83
C MET A 63 1.80 6.61 4.80
N ALA A 64 0.51 6.30 4.63
CA ALA A 64 -0.52 7.33 4.62
C ALA A 64 -0.59 8.04 5.97
N LYS A 65 -0.50 7.29 7.05
CA LYS A 65 -0.54 7.87 8.39
C LYS A 65 0.62 8.84 8.58
N LYS A 66 1.81 8.47 8.11
CA LYS A 66 2.98 9.31 8.29
C LYS A 66 2.85 10.66 7.60
N ILE A 67 2.04 10.75 6.57
CA ILE A 67 1.86 12.01 5.86
C ILE A 67 0.50 12.64 6.13
N GLY A 68 -0.12 12.27 7.26
CA GLY A 68 -1.25 13.00 7.79
C GLY A 68 -2.63 12.42 7.53
N ALA A 69 -2.72 11.21 6.99
CA ALA A 69 -4.03 10.59 6.79
C ALA A 69 -4.65 10.22 8.15
N THR A 70 -5.95 10.34 8.24
CA THR A 70 -6.69 9.92 9.42
C THR A 70 -7.07 8.45 9.28
N ARG A 71 -7.44 7.86 10.42
CA ARG A 71 -7.93 6.48 10.41
C ARG A 71 -9.15 6.34 9.52
N GLU A 72 -10.02 7.33 9.58
CA GLU A 72 -11.24 7.31 8.77
C GLU A 72 -10.92 7.34 7.28
N GLU A 73 -9.94 8.15 6.89
CA GLU A 73 -9.53 8.21 5.49
C GLU A 73 -8.98 6.88 5.01
N VAL A 74 -8.14 6.26 5.84
CA VAL A 74 -7.52 4.99 5.48
C VAL A 74 -8.56 3.88 5.36
N THR A 75 -9.45 3.76 6.34
CA THR A 75 -10.47 2.71 6.29
C THR A 75 -11.47 2.96 5.18
N SER A 76 -11.80 4.23 4.91
CA SER A 76 -12.71 4.54 3.82
C SER A 76 -12.14 4.14 2.46
N ALA A 77 -10.83 4.30 2.27
CA ALA A 77 -10.19 3.90 1.02
C ALA A 77 -10.34 2.39 0.77
N VAL A 78 -10.28 1.59 1.84
CA VAL A 78 -10.52 0.16 1.71
C VAL A 78 -11.98 -0.10 1.35
N VAL A 79 -12.90 0.51 2.08
CA VAL A 79 -14.32 0.18 1.99
C VAL A 79 -14.92 0.66 0.67
N LEU A 80 -14.34 1.68 0.03
CA LEU A 80 -14.81 2.11 -1.28
C LEU A 80 -14.71 1.00 -2.33
N ASN A 81 -13.92 -0.02 -2.07
CA ASN A 81 -13.83 -1.17 -2.96
C ASN A 81 -15.06 -2.06 -2.94
N LEU A 82 -15.97 -1.84 -1.99
CA LEU A 82 -17.07 -2.78 -1.78
C LEU A 82 -17.87 -3.04 -3.04
N HIS A 83 -18.24 -1.97 -3.76
CA HIS A 83 -19.07 -2.13 -4.96
C HIS A 83 -18.28 -2.46 -6.22
N LEU A 84 -16.95 -2.29 -6.19
CA LEU A 84 -16.14 -2.55 -7.37
C LEU A 84 -15.36 -3.85 -7.27
N SER A 85 -14.81 -4.14 -6.09
CA SER A 85 -13.96 -5.30 -5.88
C SER A 85 -14.61 -6.41 -5.05
N GLY A 86 -15.68 -6.08 -4.36
CA GLY A 86 -16.45 -7.08 -3.63
C GLY A 86 -16.13 -7.15 -2.15
N LEU A 87 -17.04 -7.78 -1.42
CA LEU A 87 -16.96 -7.87 0.03
C LEU A 87 -15.73 -8.65 0.49
N ALA A 88 -15.37 -9.72 -0.25
CA ALA A 88 -14.25 -10.55 0.18
C ALA A 88 -12.95 -9.74 0.23
N ALA A 89 -12.72 -8.87 -0.77
CA ALA A 89 -11.52 -8.04 -0.78
C ALA A 89 -11.51 -7.08 0.41
N VAL A 90 -12.67 -6.49 0.73
CA VAL A 90 -12.76 -5.56 1.85
C VAL A 90 -12.52 -6.28 3.17
N LEU A 91 -13.14 -7.45 3.35
CA LEU A 91 -12.97 -8.19 4.60
C LEU A 91 -11.53 -8.67 4.78
N GLU A 92 -10.89 -9.02 3.70
CA GLU A 92 -9.50 -9.48 3.76
C GLU A 92 -8.55 -8.35 4.11
N CYS A 93 -8.83 -7.14 3.64
CA CYS A 93 -7.85 -6.05 3.73
C CYS A 93 -8.13 -5.04 4.83
N LEU A 94 -9.38 -4.95 5.31
CA LEU A 94 -9.71 -3.95 6.33
C LEU A 94 -8.90 -4.13 7.62
N PRO A 95 -8.76 -5.36 8.15
CA PRO A 95 -7.93 -5.52 9.35
C PRO A 95 -6.48 -5.10 9.12
N ALA A 96 -5.94 -5.38 7.94
CA ALA A 96 -4.57 -4.99 7.62
C ALA A 96 -4.40 -3.47 7.61
N ALA A 97 -5.39 -2.75 7.08
CA ALA A 97 -5.35 -1.30 7.05
C ALA A 97 -5.36 -0.74 8.48
N ILE A 98 -6.22 -1.29 9.32
CA ILE A 98 -6.31 -0.84 10.71
C ILE A 98 -5.01 -1.13 11.45
N GLU A 99 -4.46 -2.32 11.24
CA GLU A 99 -3.21 -2.68 11.87
C GLU A 99 -2.07 -1.77 11.41
N GLY A 100 -1.99 -1.53 10.12
CA GLY A 100 -0.95 -0.65 9.59
C GLY A 100 -1.05 0.76 10.14
N PHE A 101 -2.27 1.25 10.31
CA PHE A 101 -2.47 2.59 10.86
C PHE A 101 -2.01 2.70 12.31
N LYS A 102 -2.02 1.59 13.06
CA LYS A 102 -1.57 1.60 14.44
C LYS A 102 -0.05 1.60 14.59
N LEU A 103 0.67 1.18 13.56
CA LEU A 103 2.12 1.08 13.65
C LEU A 103 2.77 2.45 13.58
N GLU A 104 3.91 2.57 14.25
CA GLU A 104 4.65 3.83 14.31
C GLU A 104 5.55 4.03 13.11
#